data_9a6d08e7c505ae6fd664a97ca99894bd
#
_entry.id   9a6d08e7c505ae6fd664a97ca99894bd
#
_cell.length_a   1.000
_cell.length_b   1.000
_cell.length_c   1.000
_cell.angle_alpha   90.00
_cell.angle_beta   90.00
_cell.angle_gamma   90.00
#
_symmetry.space_group_name_H-M   'P 1'
#
loop_
_entity.id
_entity.type
_entity.pdbx_description
1 polymer ?
#
loop_
_entity_poly.entity_id
_entity_poly.type
_entity_poly.pdbx_seq_one_letter_code
_entity_poly.pdbx_strand_id
1 'polypeptide(L)'
;MNLYLGVVQFYSCYFFLIYYNSVMGRLKVFFGYFKDNKRAFLSYSSFSFLVGILELFGVALTYPFILKLLSEEKSEGILNSPALIGFIIVLLFLIKNLVMIKYTALQSRLTKLIEAEVNLKFVNYFLVSEYSKTSKISLAQKENILGYLIPNVINNYVLRILNLNVNFFIFTLISLFLLIKFPLATVITTMFALILVTVQYKIFKPKLKSVSDKLSQASSKLRQRCNEVILNIKGVKISNNEKFFFNNYKNALENLYKNEQQMLFYNIIPPYITEPFIIVLLFTLLIIIAMQNFSQPDKLVASFALIVSAIFRLSPTISRIQVNLN
;
A
#
# COMPACT_ATOMS: atom_id res chain seq x y z
N MET A 1 -12.09 34.32 12.60
CA MET A 1 -10.64 34.36 12.41
C MET A 1 -10.01 32.95 12.31
N ASN A 2 -10.48 31.96 13.05
CA ASN A 2 -9.98 30.57 12.95
C ASN A 2 -10.37 29.81 11.67
N LEU A 3 -11.46 30.18 11.00
CA LEU A 3 -11.87 29.63 9.70
C LEU A 3 -10.94 30.09 8.54
N TYR A 4 -10.38 31.30 8.61
CA TYR A 4 -9.44 31.82 7.62
C TYR A 4 -8.09 31.09 7.61
N LEU A 5 -7.61 30.68 8.78
CA LEU A 5 -6.36 29.88 8.91
C LEU A 5 -6.52 28.48 8.32
N GLY A 6 -7.71 27.86 8.45
CA GLY A 6 -8.02 26.56 7.84
C GLY A 6 -8.07 26.61 6.30
N VAL A 7 -8.59 27.68 5.75
CA VAL A 7 -8.73 27.88 4.29
C VAL A 7 -7.39 28.21 3.63
N VAL A 8 -6.54 29.01 4.28
CA VAL A 8 -5.18 29.28 3.81
C VAL A 8 -4.31 28.04 3.89
N GLN A 9 -4.50 27.22 4.93
CA GLN A 9 -3.87 25.89 5.00
C GLN A 9 -4.35 24.95 3.89
N PHE A 10 -5.59 25.08 3.41
CA PHE A 10 -6.12 24.25 2.34
C PHE A 10 -5.60 24.64 0.95
N TYR A 11 -5.39 25.94 0.68
CA TYR A 11 -4.69 26.39 -0.53
C TYR A 11 -3.22 25.99 -0.51
N SER A 12 -2.56 26.12 0.64
CA SER A 12 -1.22 25.57 0.81
C SER A 12 -1.21 24.04 0.67
N CYS A 13 -2.28 23.33 1.06
CA CYS A 13 -2.41 21.88 0.89
C CYS A 13 -2.61 21.46 -0.57
N TYR A 14 -3.38 22.21 -1.36
CA TYR A 14 -3.58 21.94 -2.80
C TYR A 14 -2.32 22.30 -3.61
N PHE A 15 -1.70 23.44 -3.29
CA PHE A 15 -0.38 23.83 -3.80
C PHE A 15 0.73 22.92 -3.23
N PHE A 16 0.57 22.46 -1.99
CA PHE A 16 1.48 21.54 -1.30
C PHE A 16 1.38 20.11 -1.86
N LEU A 17 0.21 19.61 -2.25
CA LEU A 17 0.04 18.32 -2.92
C LEU A 17 0.69 18.31 -4.32
N ILE A 18 0.71 19.44 -5.01
CA ILE A 18 1.36 19.59 -6.32
C ILE A 18 2.85 19.87 -6.18
N TYR A 19 3.28 20.64 -5.18
CA TYR A 19 4.66 21.14 -5.05
C TYR A 19 5.54 20.39 -4.06
N TYR A 20 4.99 19.74 -3.03
CA TYR A 20 5.81 19.05 -2.02
C TYR A 20 6.12 17.61 -2.42
N ASN A 21 7.24 17.45 -3.08
CA ASN A 21 7.83 16.17 -3.52
C ASN A 21 8.45 15.33 -2.37
N SER A 22 8.30 15.72 -1.10
CA SER A 22 8.87 14.99 0.03
C SER A 22 7.81 14.15 0.74
N VAL A 23 8.15 12.90 1.04
CA VAL A 23 7.34 11.97 1.87
C VAL A 23 6.91 12.63 3.19
N MET A 24 7.77 13.48 3.75
CA MET A 24 7.55 14.17 5.03
C MET A 24 6.45 15.25 4.98
N GLY A 25 6.29 15.96 3.85
CA GLY A 25 5.20 16.92 3.66
C GLY A 25 3.84 16.22 3.53
N ARG A 26 3.81 15.08 2.85
CA ARG A 26 2.61 14.26 2.66
C ARG A 26 2.13 13.67 3.99
N LEU A 27 3.06 13.20 4.82
CA LEU A 27 2.76 12.72 6.17
C LEU A 27 2.20 13.81 7.08
N LYS A 28 2.71 15.04 7.03
CA LYS A 28 2.17 16.16 7.84
C LYS A 28 0.71 16.48 7.51
N VAL A 29 0.35 16.47 6.23
CA VAL A 29 -1.04 16.68 5.79
C VAL A 29 -1.93 15.54 6.26
N PHE A 30 -1.46 14.31 6.10
CA PHE A 30 -2.13 13.10 6.56
C PHE A 30 -2.36 13.13 8.09
N PHE A 31 -1.33 13.40 8.88
CA PHE A 31 -1.46 13.53 10.33
C PHE A 31 -2.35 14.71 10.77
N GLY A 32 -2.44 15.78 9.97
CA GLY A 32 -3.39 16.86 10.19
C GLY A 32 -4.85 16.39 10.16
N TYR A 33 -5.22 15.56 9.16
CA TYR A 33 -6.56 14.98 9.08
C TYR A 33 -6.87 14.01 10.22
N PHE A 34 -5.87 13.22 10.68
CA PHE A 34 -6.07 12.31 11.80
C PHE A 34 -6.10 13.02 13.16
N LYS A 35 -5.65 14.26 13.24
CA LYS A 35 -5.76 15.05 14.48
C LYS A 35 -7.22 15.29 14.87
N ASP A 36 -8.10 15.45 13.88
CA ASP A 36 -9.53 15.63 14.08
C ASP A 36 -10.26 14.29 14.32
N ASN A 37 -9.73 13.17 13.81
CA ASN A 37 -10.30 11.83 13.91
C ASN A 37 -9.41 10.84 14.69
N LYS A 38 -8.77 11.28 15.78
CA LYS A 38 -7.81 10.47 16.57
C LYS A 38 -8.34 9.10 17.00
N ARG A 39 -9.62 9.04 17.42
CA ARG A 39 -10.24 7.78 17.89
C ARG A 39 -10.33 6.74 16.77
N ALA A 40 -10.71 7.16 15.57
CA ALA A 40 -10.82 6.27 14.42
C ALA A 40 -9.44 5.75 13.95
N PHE A 41 -8.41 6.61 13.99
CA PHE A 41 -7.04 6.21 13.69
C PHE A 41 -6.45 5.27 14.75
N LEU A 42 -6.68 5.55 16.03
CA LEU A 42 -6.23 4.68 17.12
C LEU A 42 -6.88 3.29 17.03
N SER A 43 -8.19 3.22 16.79
CA SER A 43 -8.87 1.93 16.59
C SER A 43 -8.30 1.18 15.38
N TYR A 44 -8.05 1.86 14.26
CA TYR A 44 -7.45 1.28 13.08
C TYR A 44 -6.02 0.75 13.36
N SER A 45 -5.18 1.53 14.03
CA SER A 45 -3.81 1.12 14.38
C SER A 45 -3.81 -0.05 15.36
N SER A 46 -4.75 -0.09 16.32
CA SER A 46 -4.92 -1.22 17.25
C SER A 46 -5.29 -2.51 16.52
N PHE A 47 -6.20 -2.44 15.53
CA PHE A 47 -6.51 -3.58 14.67
C PHE A 47 -5.32 -4.00 13.80
N SER A 48 -4.55 -3.05 13.26
CA SER A 48 -3.33 -3.34 12.50
C SER A 48 -2.29 -4.08 13.34
N PHE A 49 -2.10 -3.66 14.58
CA PHE A 49 -1.20 -4.30 15.54
C PHE A 49 -1.69 -5.71 15.92
N LEU A 50 -3.00 -5.87 16.14
CA LEU A 50 -3.60 -7.18 16.42
C LEU A 50 -3.43 -8.16 15.26
N VAL A 51 -3.60 -7.72 14.01
CA VAL A 51 -3.30 -8.52 12.81
C VAL A 51 -1.83 -8.94 12.82
N GLY A 52 -0.91 -8.03 13.14
CA GLY A 52 0.52 -8.33 13.23
C GLY A 52 0.84 -9.40 14.28
N ILE A 53 0.20 -9.34 15.46
CA ILE A 53 0.33 -10.35 16.53
C ILE A 53 -0.18 -11.71 16.05
N LEU A 54 -1.34 -11.77 15.42
CA LEU A 54 -1.89 -13.03 14.92
C LEU A 54 -1.03 -13.65 13.82
N GLU A 55 -0.42 -12.83 12.94
CA GLU A 55 0.56 -13.29 11.95
C GLU A 55 1.83 -13.83 12.63
N LEU A 56 2.31 -13.16 13.69
CA LEU A 56 3.45 -13.59 14.46
C LEU A 56 3.21 -14.97 15.11
N PHE A 57 2.06 -15.16 15.75
CA PHE A 57 1.72 -16.45 16.36
C PHE A 57 1.63 -17.58 15.32
N GLY A 58 1.08 -17.29 14.13
CA GLY A 58 1.04 -18.24 13.03
C GLY A 58 2.45 -18.73 12.62
N VAL A 59 3.43 -17.82 12.60
CA VAL A 59 4.83 -18.16 12.31
C VAL A 59 5.50 -18.85 13.50
N ALA A 60 5.32 -18.32 14.72
CA ALA A 60 5.99 -18.82 15.92
C ALA A 60 5.62 -20.27 16.26
N LEU A 61 4.37 -20.66 16.03
CA LEU A 61 3.88 -22.01 16.34
C LEU A 61 4.36 -23.07 15.35
N THR A 62 4.88 -22.71 14.19
CA THR A 62 5.43 -23.69 13.24
C THR A 62 6.65 -24.41 13.81
N TYR A 63 7.48 -23.72 14.62
CA TYR A 63 8.66 -24.33 15.24
C TYR A 63 8.29 -25.46 16.22
N PRO A 64 7.48 -25.24 17.27
CA PRO A 64 7.11 -26.31 18.21
C PRO A 64 6.28 -27.41 17.56
N PHE A 65 5.50 -27.07 16.51
CA PHE A 65 4.73 -28.07 15.76
C PHE A 65 5.64 -29.05 15.06
N ILE A 66 6.61 -28.61 14.29
CA ILE A 66 7.54 -29.49 13.56
C ILE A 66 8.45 -30.25 14.53
N LEU A 67 8.94 -29.60 15.58
CA LEU A 67 9.79 -30.23 16.57
C LEU A 67 9.09 -31.41 17.25
N LYS A 68 7.81 -31.24 17.58
CA LYS A 68 7.02 -32.35 18.19
C LYS A 68 6.60 -33.42 17.19
N LEU A 69 6.51 -33.12 15.90
CA LEU A 69 6.28 -34.13 14.87
C LEU A 69 7.49 -35.05 14.68
N LEU A 70 8.70 -34.52 14.86
CA LEU A 70 9.95 -35.24 14.64
C LEU A 70 10.44 -35.97 15.90
N SER A 71 10.11 -35.49 17.11
CA SER A 71 10.47 -36.12 18.35
C SER A 71 9.75 -37.46 18.50
N GLU A 72 10.48 -38.55 18.61
CA GLU A 72 9.95 -39.91 18.84
C GLU A 72 9.39 -40.11 20.26
N GLU A 73 9.60 -39.15 21.17
CA GLU A 73 9.03 -39.19 22.51
C GLU A 73 7.50 -39.09 22.42
N LYS A 74 6.84 -40.23 22.74
CA LYS A 74 5.42 -40.30 22.99
C LYS A 74 5.10 -39.32 24.14
N SER A 75 4.68 -38.11 23.79
CA SER A 75 4.23 -37.15 24.78
C SER A 75 2.95 -37.67 25.44
N GLU A 76 3.09 -38.22 26.65
CA GLU A 76 1.97 -38.58 27.49
C GLU A 76 1.23 -37.29 27.89
N GLY A 77 0.14 -37.01 27.20
CA GLY A 77 -0.75 -35.87 27.46
C GLY A 77 -1.33 -35.27 26.21
N ILE A 78 -2.66 -35.12 26.19
CA ILE A 78 -3.42 -34.52 25.08
C ILE A 78 -2.91 -33.10 24.76
N LEU A 79 -2.53 -32.32 25.77
CA LEU A 79 -2.01 -30.96 25.65
C LEU A 79 -0.64 -30.88 24.93
N ASN A 80 0.10 -32.00 24.87
CA ASN A 80 1.42 -32.05 24.23
C ASN A 80 1.41 -32.70 22.86
N SER A 81 0.25 -33.11 22.33
CA SER A 81 0.15 -33.77 21.04
C SER A 81 0.38 -32.78 19.87
N PRO A 82 1.12 -33.20 18.82
CA PRO A 82 1.29 -32.37 17.62
C PRO A 82 -0.05 -32.05 16.95
N ALA A 83 -1.06 -32.91 17.06
CA ALA A 83 -2.39 -32.70 16.55
C ALA A 83 -3.08 -31.46 17.17
N LEU A 84 -2.92 -31.25 18.49
CA LEU A 84 -3.48 -30.09 19.17
C LEU A 84 -2.81 -28.79 18.72
N ILE A 85 -1.49 -28.78 18.57
CA ILE A 85 -0.77 -27.59 18.06
C ILE A 85 -1.22 -27.28 16.62
N GLY A 86 -1.36 -28.32 15.78
CA GLY A 86 -1.90 -28.16 14.42
C GLY A 86 -3.31 -27.58 14.41
N PHE A 87 -4.19 -28.05 15.29
CA PHE A 87 -5.54 -27.50 15.46
C PHE A 87 -5.52 -26.02 15.90
N ILE A 88 -4.66 -25.67 16.86
CA ILE A 88 -4.48 -24.28 17.32
C ILE A 88 -4.02 -23.39 16.15
N ILE A 89 -3.08 -23.84 15.33
CA ILE A 89 -2.62 -23.10 14.15
C ILE A 89 -3.78 -22.85 13.20
N VAL A 90 -4.58 -23.86 12.86
CA VAL A 90 -5.75 -23.71 11.98
C VAL A 90 -6.75 -22.71 12.56
N LEU A 91 -7.06 -22.84 13.86
CA LEU A 91 -7.99 -21.93 14.54
C LEU A 91 -7.48 -20.48 14.53
N LEU A 92 -6.19 -20.25 14.77
CA LEU A 92 -5.56 -18.93 14.70
C LEU A 92 -5.64 -18.34 13.29
N PHE A 93 -5.46 -19.17 12.25
CA PHE A 93 -5.62 -18.72 10.85
C PHE A 93 -7.06 -18.30 10.54
N LEU A 94 -8.06 -19.03 11.04
CA LEU A 94 -9.45 -18.66 10.87
C LEU A 94 -9.78 -17.35 11.59
N ILE A 95 -9.36 -17.21 12.85
CA ILE A 95 -9.54 -15.97 13.64
C ILE A 95 -8.86 -14.80 12.95
N LYS A 96 -7.61 -14.99 12.49
CA LYS A 96 -6.86 -13.97 11.76
C LYS A 96 -7.63 -13.47 10.54
N ASN A 97 -8.17 -14.38 9.72
CA ASN A 97 -8.90 -14.00 8.52
C ASN A 97 -10.19 -13.23 8.85
N LEU A 98 -10.90 -13.59 9.92
CA LEU A 98 -12.06 -12.83 10.41
C LEU A 98 -11.67 -11.42 10.86
N VAL A 99 -10.56 -11.29 11.59
CA VAL A 99 -10.02 -9.98 12.00
C VAL A 99 -9.60 -9.16 10.77
N MET A 100 -9.01 -9.80 9.76
CA MET A 100 -8.61 -9.15 8.51
C MET A 100 -9.81 -8.60 7.72
N ILE A 101 -10.94 -9.32 7.71
CA ILE A 101 -12.19 -8.85 7.09
C ILE A 101 -12.68 -7.57 7.80
N LYS A 102 -12.75 -7.58 9.14
CA LYS A 102 -13.13 -6.40 9.91
C LYS A 102 -12.15 -5.23 9.73
N TYR A 103 -10.86 -5.52 9.69
CA TYR A 103 -9.81 -4.54 9.41
C TYR A 103 -10.04 -3.87 8.04
N THR A 104 -10.27 -4.65 6.99
CA THR A 104 -10.52 -4.14 5.64
C THR A 104 -11.80 -3.29 5.58
N ALA A 105 -12.85 -3.69 6.28
CA ALA A 105 -14.08 -2.90 6.40
C ALA A 105 -13.84 -1.55 7.10
N LEU A 106 -13.08 -1.54 8.20
CA LEU A 106 -12.68 -0.30 8.88
C LEU A 106 -11.83 0.60 7.97
N GLN A 107 -10.87 0.04 7.26
CA GLN A 107 -10.03 0.75 6.31
C GLN A 107 -10.87 1.42 5.22
N SER A 108 -11.79 0.68 4.61
CA SER A 108 -12.69 1.20 3.58
C SER A 108 -13.56 2.34 4.12
N ARG A 109 -14.13 2.15 5.31
CA ARG A 109 -14.94 3.19 5.97
C ARG A 109 -14.13 4.46 6.25
N LEU A 110 -12.91 4.34 6.79
CA LEU A 110 -12.04 5.49 7.05
C LEU A 110 -11.66 6.23 5.77
N THR A 111 -11.31 5.49 4.72
CA THR A 111 -10.97 6.08 3.42
C THR A 111 -12.14 6.90 2.86
N LYS A 112 -13.37 6.36 2.94
CA LYS A 112 -14.56 7.06 2.45
C LYS A 112 -14.98 8.24 3.34
N LEU A 113 -14.79 8.18 4.64
CA LEU A 113 -15.01 9.32 5.53
C LEU A 113 -14.06 10.48 5.21
N ILE A 114 -12.78 10.19 4.99
CA ILE A 114 -11.79 11.21 4.62
C ILE A 114 -12.14 11.81 3.24
N GLU A 115 -12.53 10.99 2.27
CA GLU A 115 -12.96 11.43 0.94
C GLU A 115 -14.15 12.38 1.02
N ALA A 116 -15.18 12.03 1.79
CA ALA A 116 -16.36 12.86 2.01
C ALA A 116 -16.00 14.19 2.69
N GLU A 117 -15.18 14.17 3.72
CA GLU A 117 -14.74 15.38 4.42
C GLU A 117 -13.95 16.33 3.50
N VAL A 118 -13.05 15.78 2.67
CA VAL A 118 -12.29 16.58 1.70
C VAL A 118 -13.21 17.19 0.65
N ASN A 119 -14.17 16.43 0.13
CA ASN A 119 -15.17 16.93 -0.81
C ASN A 119 -16.00 18.07 -0.20
N LEU A 120 -16.52 17.88 1.03
CA LEU A 120 -17.32 18.92 1.72
C LEU A 120 -16.50 20.19 1.97
N LYS A 121 -15.24 20.06 2.41
CA LYS A 121 -14.35 21.22 2.61
C LYS A 121 -14.10 21.94 1.28
N PHE A 122 -13.98 21.22 0.19
CA PHE A 122 -13.75 21.82 -1.12
C PHE A 122 -14.97 22.55 -1.66
N VAL A 123 -16.17 21.97 -1.54
CA VAL A 123 -17.42 22.61 -1.91
C VAL A 123 -17.67 23.86 -1.05
N ASN A 124 -17.47 23.75 0.28
CA ASN A 124 -17.60 24.90 1.17
C ASN A 124 -16.63 26.03 0.82
N TYR A 125 -15.40 25.69 0.42
CA TYR A 125 -14.47 26.69 -0.09
C TYR A 125 -15.03 27.44 -1.30
N PHE A 126 -15.63 26.78 -2.28
CA PHE A 126 -16.23 27.46 -3.43
C PHE A 126 -17.40 28.34 -3.05
N LEU A 127 -18.19 27.95 -2.04
CA LEU A 127 -19.36 28.71 -1.60
C LEU A 127 -18.97 29.99 -0.82
N VAL A 128 -17.91 29.89 0.00
CA VAL A 128 -17.50 31.01 0.90
C VAL A 128 -16.46 31.93 0.28
N SER A 129 -15.73 31.48 -0.74
CA SER A 129 -14.68 32.29 -1.38
C SER A 129 -15.25 33.39 -2.27
N GLU A 130 -14.50 34.49 -2.38
CA GLU A 130 -14.83 35.58 -3.30
C GLU A 130 -14.96 35.07 -4.74
N TYR A 131 -15.97 35.57 -5.44
CA TYR A 131 -16.25 35.20 -6.84
C TYR A 131 -15.04 35.42 -7.76
N SER A 132 -14.27 36.48 -7.55
CA SER A 132 -13.06 36.80 -8.31
C SER A 132 -11.98 35.71 -8.26
N LYS A 133 -11.94 34.93 -7.16
CA LYS A 133 -10.99 33.81 -7.00
C LYS A 133 -11.52 32.51 -7.60
N THR A 134 -12.82 32.29 -7.48
CA THR A 134 -13.46 31.06 -7.98
C THR A 134 -13.77 31.11 -9.47
N SER A 135 -13.96 32.29 -10.07
CA SER A 135 -14.19 32.47 -11.50
C SER A 135 -12.98 32.16 -12.37
N LYS A 136 -11.75 32.22 -11.80
CA LYS A 136 -10.52 31.84 -12.50
C LYS A 136 -10.40 30.33 -12.75
N ILE A 137 -11.17 29.54 -12.03
CA ILE A 137 -11.20 28.06 -12.18
C ILE A 137 -12.39 27.71 -13.05
N SER A 138 -12.15 27.12 -14.22
CA SER A 138 -13.22 26.73 -15.14
C SER A 138 -14.15 25.67 -14.53
N LEU A 139 -15.38 25.56 -15.00
CA LEU A 139 -16.35 24.57 -14.56
C LEU A 139 -15.78 23.15 -14.71
N ALA A 140 -15.18 22.84 -15.88
CA ALA A 140 -14.55 21.56 -16.13
C ALA A 140 -13.42 21.21 -15.15
N GLN A 141 -12.66 22.21 -14.69
CA GLN A 141 -11.66 22.02 -13.66
C GLN A 141 -12.27 21.71 -12.29
N LYS A 142 -13.36 22.40 -11.92
CA LYS A 142 -14.08 22.14 -10.65
C LYS A 142 -14.66 20.74 -10.62
N GLU A 143 -15.33 20.34 -11.70
CA GLU A 143 -15.86 18.97 -11.86
C GLU A 143 -14.75 17.91 -11.83
N ASN A 144 -13.63 18.19 -12.49
CA ASN A 144 -12.48 17.30 -12.46
C ASN A 144 -11.89 17.11 -11.05
N ILE A 145 -11.85 18.18 -10.25
CA ILE A 145 -11.34 18.12 -8.88
C ILE A 145 -12.24 17.24 -8.03
N LEU A 146 -13.55 17.47 -8.05
CA LEU A 146 -14.51 16.72 -7.24
C LEU A 146 -14.69 15.27 -7.70
N GLY A 147 -14.84 15.07 -9.01
CA GLY A 147 -15.19 13.76 -9.56
C GLY A 147 -14.01 12.82 -9.79
N TYR A 148 -12.79 13.34 -9.91
CA TYR A 148 -11.63 12.52 -10.25
C TYR A 148 -10.42 12.73 -9.35
N LEU A 149 -9.98 13.98 -9.16
CA LEU A 149 -8.72 14.22 -8.45
C LEU A 149 -8.81 13.84 -6.97
N ILE A 150 -9.88 14.25 -6.28
CA ILE A 150 -10.07 13.92 -4.86
C ILE A 150 -10.17 12.42 -4.65
N PRO A 151 -11.08 11.65 -5.32
CA PRO A 151 -11.13 10.21 -5.19
C PRO A 151 -9.80 9.52 -5.52
N ASN A 152 -9.13 9.96 -6.58
CA ASN A 152 -7.86 9.37 -7.01
C ASN A 152 -6.75 9.61 -5.98
N VAL A 153 -6.63 10.83 -5.44
CA VAL A 153 -5.65 11.14 -4.39
C VAL A 153 -5.95 10.33 -3.13
N ILE A 154 -7.20 10.26 -2.69
CA ILE A 154 -7.56 9.52 -1.47
C ILE A 154 -7.26 8.03 -1.65
N ASN A 155 -7.68 7.42 -2.76
CA ASN A 155 -7.46 5.99 -3.01
C ASN A 155 -5.96 5.65 -3.21
N ASN A 156 -5.18 6.54 -3.83
CA ASN A 156 -3.76 6.27 -4.08
C ASN A 156 -2.84 6.67 -2.92
N TYR A 157 -3.21 7.64 -2.06
CA TYR A 157 -2.34 8.06 -0.96
C TYR A 157 -2.82 7.58 0.39
N VAL A 158 -4.07 7.85 0.76
CA VAL A 158 -4.59 7.50 2.09
C VAL A 158 -4.62 5.98 2.25
N LEU A 159 -5.17 5.27 1.28
CA LEU A 159 -5.26 3.82 1.30
C LEU A 159 -3.86 3.16 1.32
N ARG A 160 -2.89 3.71 0.58
CA ARG A 160 -1.51 3.22 0.61
C ARG A 160 -0.85 3.42 1.97
N ILE A 161 -1.03 4.58 2.62
CA ILE A 161 -0.47 4.83 3.95
C ILE A 161 -1.11 3.91 5.00
N LEU A 162 -2.42 3.70 4.92
CA LEU A 162 -3.09 2.74 5.78
C LEU A 162 -2.54 1.31 5.58
N ASN A 163 -2.35 0.89 4.33
CA ASN A 163 -1.72 -0.39 4.01
C ASN A 163 -0.27 -0.49 4.52
N LEU A 164 0.50 0.59 4.44
CA LEU A 164 1.86 0.63 4.99
C LEU A 164 1.87 0.38 6.49
N ASN A 165 0.90 0.92 7.24
CA ASN A 165 0.82 0.76 8.69
C ASN A 165 0.74 -0.72 9.09
N VAL A 166 -0.19 -1.50 8.53
CA VAL A 166 -0.33 -2.92 8.87
C VAL A 166 0.89 -3.74 8.45
N ASN A 167 1.40 -3.50 7.23
CA ASN A 167 2.57 -4.22 6.75
C ASN A 167 3.83 -3.91 7.57
N PHE A 168 3.95 -2.68 8.08
CA PHE A 168 5.02 -2.27 8.98
C PHE A 168 4.95 -3.03 10.32
N PHE A 169 3.76 -3.15 10.93
CA PHE A 169 3.59 -3.93 12.15
C PHE A 169 3.92 -5.41 11.94
N ILE A 170 3.41 -6.02 10.86
CA ILE A 170 3.71 -7.42 10.54
C ILE A 170 5.22 -7.62 10.38
N PHE A 171 5.88 -6.78 9.58
CA PHE A 171 7.31 -6.85 9.34
C PHE A 171 8.10 -6.70 10.64
N THR A 172 7.79 -5.69 11.45
CA THR A 172 8.50 -5.40 12.70
C THR A 172 8.35 -6.53 13.71
N LEU A 173 7.12 -7.03 13.93
CA LEU A 173 6.87 -8.08 14.92
C LEU A 173 7.54 -9.40 14.53
N ILE A 174 7.45 -9.82 13.27
CA ILE A 174 8.10 -11.05 12.81
C ILE A 174 9.64 -10.90 12.88
N SER A 175 10.17 -9.74 12.46
CA SER A 175 11.62 -9.48 12.52
C SER A 175 12.15 -9.47 13.94
N LEU A 176 11.42 -8.88 14.90
CA LEU A 176 11.79 -8.91 16.32
C LEU A 176 11.78 -10.32 16.89
N PHE A 177 10.78 -11.12 16.55
CA PHE A 177 10.71 -12.51 16.98
C PHE A 177 11.87 -13.34 16.43
N LEU A 178 12.18 -13.20 15.14
CA LEU A 178 13.29 -13.87 14.51
C LEU A 178 14.64 -13.43 15.11
N LEU A 179 14.77 -12.16 15.48
CA LEU A 179 15.98 -11.61 16.09
C LEU A 179 16.28 -12.25 17.45
N ILE A 180 15.25 -12.61 18.23
CA ILE A 180 15.40 -13.32 19.50
C ILE A 180 15.84 -14.78 19.27
N LYS A 181 15.32 -15.44 18.24
CA LYS A 181 15.58 -16.87 17.96
C LYS A 181 16.85 -17.08 17.12
N PHE A 182 17.07 -16.23 16.11
CA PHE A 182 18.16 -16.35 15.13
C PHE A 182 18.77 -14.99 14.85
N PRO A 183 19.56 -14.40 15.79
CA PRO A 183 20.01 -13.01 15.70
C PRO A 183 20.80 -12.72 14.41
N LEU A 184 21.77 -13.58 14.08
CA LEU A 184 22.62 -13.38 12.91
C LEU A 184 21.83 -13.48 11.59
N ALA A 185 20.97 -14.50 11.48
CA ALA A 185 20.11 -14.69 10.31
C ALA A 185 19.16 -13.50 10.12
N THR A 186 18.60 -12.99 11.21
CA THR A 186 17.65 -11.85 11.15
C THR A 186 18.33 -10.56 10.76
N VAL A 187 19.52 -10.28 11.28
CA VAL A 187 20.28 -9.08 10.88
C VAL A 187 20.60 -9.12 9.39
N ILE A 188 21.05 -10.26 8.86
CA ILE A 188 21.32 -10.44 7.43
C ILE A 188 20.04 -10.22 6.61
N THR A 189 18.92 -10.86 6.98
CA THR A 189 17.66 -10.74 6.24
C THR A 189 17.09 -9.32 6.26
N THR A 190 17.10 -8.65 7.40
CA THR A 190 16.59 -7.30 7.53
C THR A 190 17.45 -6.28 6.78
N MET A 191 18.78 -6.38 6.86
CA MET A 191 19.68 -5.53 6.07
C MET A 191 19.48 -5.74 4.57
N PHE A 192 19.39 -6.98 4.14
CA PHE A 192 19.17 -7.31 2.73
C PHE A 192 17.81 -6.78 2.23
N ALA A 193 16.73 -6.94 3.01
CA ALA A 193 15.42 -6.40 2.70
C ALA A 193 15.45 -4.86 2.57
N LEU A 194 16.13 -4.17 3.48
CA LEU A 194 16.31 -2.72 3.44
C LEU A 194 17.08 -2.26 2.20
N ILE A 195 18.15 -2.97 1.84
CA ILE A 195 18.92 -2.69 0.62
C ILE A 195 18.04 -2.87 -0.61
N LEU A 196 17.32 -3.99 -0.73
CA LEU A 196 16.42 -4.24 -1.85
C LEU A 196 15.34 -3.16 -2.00
N VAL A 197 14.65 -2.82 -0.90
CA VAL A 197 13.62 -1.77 -0.90
C VAL A 197 14.23 -0.43 -1.33
N THR A 198 15.40 -0.07 -0.80
CA THR A 198 16.06 1.21 -1.11
C THR A 198 16.51 1.29 -2.57
N VAL A 199 17.10 0.22 -3.10
CA VAL A 199 17.55 0.14 -4.51
C VAL A 199 16.36 0.23 -5.44
N GLN A 200 15.32 -0.55 -5.20
CA GLN A 200 14.10 -0.51 -6.04
C GLN A 200 13.41 0.85 -5.97
N TYR A 201 13.28 1.44 -4.79
CA TYR A 201 12.72 2.78 -4.63
C TYR A 201 13.49 3.82 -5.46
N LYS A 202 14.82 3.79 -5.44
CA LYS A 202 15.65 4.70 -6.24
C LYS A 202 15.48 4.48 -7.75
N ILE A 203 15.29 3.24 -8.19
CA ILE A 203 15.14 2.90 -9.62
C ILE A 203 13.73 3.24 -10.13
N PHE A 204 12.69 2.86 -9.40
CA PHE A 204 11.30 2.95 -9.88
C PHE A 204 10.67 4.31 -9.64
N LYS A 205 10.98 5.00 -8.54
CA LYS A 205 10.39 6.30 -8.22
C LYS A 205 10.53 7.35 -9.34
N PRO A 206 11.72 7.60 -9.94
CA PRO A 206 11.84 8.60 -10.99
C PRO A 206 11.05 8.20 -12.25
N LYS A 207 11.01 6.90 -12.59
CA LYS A 207 10.24 6.38 -13.73
C LYS A 207 8.74 6.56 -13.51
N LEU A 208 8.23 6.17 -12.34
CA LEU A 208 6.84 6.34 -11.95
C LEU A 208 6.43 7.81 -11.95
N LYS A 209 7.26 8.71 -11.44
CA LYS A 209 7.00 10.14 -11.46
C LYS A 209 6.87 10.65 -12.90
N SER A 210 7.82 10.34 -13.77
CA SER A 210 7.79 10.75 -15.18
C SER A 210 6.54 10.26 -15.91
N VAL A 211 6.16 8.98 -15.68
CA VAL A 211 4.95 8.40 -16.28
C VAL A 211 3.68 9.03 -15.70
N SER A 212 3.64 9.30 -14.40
CA SER A 212 2.52 9.97 -13.74
C SER A 212 2.27 11.38 -14.30
N ASP A 213 3.35 12.14 -14.53
CA ASP A 213 3.25 13.49 -15.13
C ASP A 213 2.70 13.40 -16.56
N LYS A 214 3.18 12.45 -17.38
CA LYS A 214 2.67 12.20 -18.74
C LYS A 214 1.22 11.74 -18.73
N LEU A 215 0.86 10.87 -17.79
CA LEU A 215 -0.51 10.38 -17.63
C LEU A 215 -1.48 11.52 -17.28
N SER A 216 -1.08 12.41 -16.37
CA SER A 216 -1.87 13.60 -16.00
C SER A 216 -2.10 14.52 -17.21
N GLN A 217 -1.06 14.78 -18.01
CA GLN A 217 -1.17 15.59 -19.23
C GLN A 217 -2.06 14.92 -20.28
N ALA A 218 -1.87 13.60 -20.51
CA ALA A 218 -2.67 12.84 -21.47
C ALA A 218 -4.15 12.80 -21.06
N SER A 219 -4.43 12.61 -19.76
CA SER A 219 -5.79 12.64 -19.19
C SER A 219 -6.46 14.02 -19.38
N SER A 220 -5.72 15.10 -19.14
CA SER A 220 -6.22 16.46 -19.35
C SER A 220 -6.53 16.72 -20.82
N LYS A 221 -5.63 16.28 -21.72
CA LYS A 221 -5.81 16.42 -23.17
C LYS A 221 -7.01 15.62 -23.69
N LEU A 222 -7.20 14.38 -23.21
CA LEU A 222 -8.36 13.57 -23.58
C LEU A 222 -9.67 14.24 -23.18
N ARG A 223 -9.74 14.80 -21.96
CA ARG A 223 -10.94 15.54 -21.50
C ARG A 223 -11.21 16.78 -22.33
N GLN A 224 -10.16 17.51 -22.69
CA GLN A 224 -10.31 18.66 -23.60
C GLN A 224 -10.94 18.22 -24.93
N ARG A 225 -10.42 17.13 -25.54
CA ARG A 225 -10.98 16.61 -26.80
C ARG A 225 -12.40 16.10 -26.65
N CYS A 226 -12.73 15.46 -25.51
CA CYS A 226 -14.09 15.06 -25.19
C CYS A 226 -15.04 16.26 -25.12
N ASN A 227 -14.66 17.31 -24.39
CA ASN A 227 -15.43 18.53 -24.27
C ASN A 227 -15.61 19.25 -25.62
N GLU A 228 -14.55 19.29 -26.46
CA GLU A 228 -14.65 19.86 -27.82
C GLU A 228 -15.73 19.14 -28.66
N VAL A 229 -15.85 17.82 -28.55
CA VAL A 229 -16.86 17.04 -29.27
C VAL A 229 -18.25 17.26 -28.68
N ILE A 230 -18.40 17.14 -27.35
CA ILE A 230 -19.72 17.17 -26.69
C ILE A 230 -20.33 18.57 -26.72
N LEU A 231 -19.56 19.62 -26.39
CA LEU A 231 -20.08 20.99 -26.33
C LEU A 231 -20.33 21.55 -27.71
N ASN A 232 -19.58 21.15 -28.73
CA ASN A 232 -19.71 21.67 -30.11
C ASN A 232 -20.37 20.68 -31.06
N ILE A 233 -21.15 19.71 -30.56
CA ILE A 233 -21.77 18.68 -31.40
C ILE A 233 -22.55 19.22 -32.58
N LYS A 234 -23.27 20.35 -32.43
CA LYS A 234 -23.98 21.01 -33.51
C LYS A 234 -23.03 21.53 -34.60
N GLY A 235 -21.92 22.17 -34.19
CA GLY A 235 -20.88 22.67 -35.11
C GLY A 235 -20.18 21.55 -35.84
N VAL A 236 -19.89 20.45 -35.18
CA VAL A 236 -19.31 19.23 -35.77
C VAL A 236 -20.21 18.67 -36.85
N LYS A 237 -21.54 18.60 -36.57
CA LYS A 237 -22.55 18.08 -37.51
C LYS A 237 -22.74 19.03 -38.73
N ILE A 238 -22.79 20.33 -38.49
CA ILE A 238 -22.95 21.32 -39.57
C ILE A 238 -21.73 21.35 -40.49
N SER A 239 -20.52 21.20 -39.92
CA SER A 239 -19.28 21.19 -40.68
C SER A 239 -18.93 19.89 -41.38
N ASN A 240 -19.69 18.81 -41.18
CA ASN A 240 -19.43 17.46 -41.66
C ASN A 240 -18.00 16.96 -41.35
N ASN A 241 -17.45 17.34 -40.20
CA ASN A 241 -16.05 17.09 -39.82
C ASN A 241 -15.92 16.02 -38.73
N GLU A 242 -16.89 15.10 -38.63
CA GLU A 242 -16.90 14.05 -37.59
C GLU A 242 -15.62 13.23 -37.55
N LYS A 243 -15.07 12.86 -38.74
CA LYS A 243 -13.82 12.08 -38.82
C LYS A 243 -12.62 12.80 -38.21
N PHE A 244 -12.51 14.11 -38.35
CA PHE A 244 -11.43 14.90 -37.78
C PHE A 244 -11.50 14.88 -36.23
N PHE A 245 -12.67 15.14 -35.67
CA PHE A 245 -12.86 15.13 -34.22
C PHE A 245 -12.69 13.73 -33.63
N PHE A 246 -13.21 12.70 -34.31
CA PHE A 246 -13.04 11.31 -33.92
C PHE A 246 -11.56 10.90 -33.90
N ASN A 247 -10.80 11.23 -34.93
CA ASN A 247 -9.36 10.90 -34.99
C ASN A 247 -8.57 11.64 -33.92
N ASN A 248 -8.88 12.91 -33.65
CA ASN A 248 -8.23 13.66 -32.58
C ASN A 248 -8.51 13.05 -31.19
N TYR A 249 -9.75 12.64 -30.95
CA TYR A 249 -10.12 11.94 -29.72
C TYR A 249 -9.42 10.59 -29.62
N LYS A 250 -9.45 9.79 -30.67
CA LYS A 250 -8.77 8.49 -30.77
C LYS A 250 -7.27 8.60 -30.46
N ASN A 251 -6.58 9.54 -31.07
CA ASN A 251 -5.14 9.75 -30.84
C ASN A 251 -4.86 10.15 -29.36
N ALA A 252 -5.71 10.97 -28.77
CA ALA A 252 -5.59 11.35 -27.37
C ALA A 252 -5.84 10.14 -26.43
N LEU A 253 -6.81 9.30 -26.78
CA LEU A 253 -7.15 8.06 -26.04
C LEU A 253 -6.00 7.05 -26.10
N GLU A 254 -5.45 6.81 -27.30
CA GLU A 254 -4.30 5.91 -27.48
C GLU A 254 -3.07 6.37 -26.67
N ASN A 255 -2.82 7.68 -26.65
CA ASN A 255 -1.74 8.24 -25.84
C ASN A 255 -1.98 8.07 -24.34
N LEU A 256 -3.23 8.23 -23.87
CA LEU A 256 -3.61 7.97 -22.49
C LEU A 256 -3.34 6.50 -22.13
N TYR A 257 -3.87 5.56 -22.91
CA TYR A 257 -3.71 4.12 -22.66
C TYR A 257 -2.25 3.65 -22.67
N LYS A 258 -1.42 4.20 -23.56
CA LYS A 258 0.02 3.92 -23.56
C LYS A 258 0.68 4.32 -22.24
N ASN A 259 0.33 5.48 -21.68
CA ASN A 259 0.87 5.92 -20.40
C ASN A 259 0.28 5.14 -19.22
N GLU A 260 -1.00 4.77 -19.26
CA GLU A 260 -1.63 3.90 -18.25
C GLU A 260 -0.97 2.51 -18.24
N GLN A 261 -0.74 1.92 -19.41
CA GLN A 261 -0.03 0.64 -19.53
C GLN A 261 1.37 0.71 -18.91
N GLN A 262 2.12 1.77 -19.17
CA GLN A 262 3.44 1.97 -18.55
C GLN A 262 3.34 2.12 -17.04
N MET A 263 2.33 2.85 -16.54
CA MET A 263 2.10 3.02 -15.10
C MET A 263 1.79 1.69 -14.41
N LEU A 264 0.90 0.89 -15.00
CA LEU A 264 0.57 -0.46 -14.52
C LEU A 264 1.80 -1.36 -14.50
N PHE A 265 2.57 -1.37 -15.58
CA PHE A 265 3.80 -2.15 -15.71
C PHE A 265 4.79 -1.84 -14.58
N TYR A 266 5.11 -0.56 -14.33
CA TYR A 266 6.03 -0.17 -13.26
C TYR A 266 5.49 -0.43 -11.84
N ASN A 267 4.17 -0.49 -11.65
CA ASN A 267 3.57 -0.86 -10.36
C ASN A 267 3.60 -2.36 -10.10
N ILE A 268 3.54 -3.19 -11.15
CA ILE A 268 3.46 -4.66 -11.03
C ILE A 268 4.84 -5.32 -10.95
N ILE A 269 5.87 -4.75 -11.59
CA ILE A 269 7.20 -5.35 -11.69
C ILE A 269 7.96 -5.54 -10.36
N PRO A 270 7.94 -4.60 -9.38
CA PRO A 270 8.77 -4.71 -8.19
C PRO A 270 8.67 -6.06 -7.44
N PRO A 271 7.50 -6.66 -7.23
CA PRO A 271 7.39 -7.99 -6.61
C PRO A 271 8.15 -9.08 -7.35
N TYR A 272 8.08 -9.10 -8.69
CA TYR A 272 8.77 -10.11 -9.50
C TYR A 272 10.30 -10.00 -9.47
N ILE A 273 10.81 -8.81 -9.19
CA ILE A 273 12.25 -8.61 -8.99
C ILE A 273 12.66 -9.04 -7.58
N THR A 274 11.82 -8.80 -6.56
CA THR A 274 12.14 -9.18 -5.18
C THR A 274 12.12 -10.68 -4.94
N GLU A 275 11.22 -11.40 -5.58
CA GLU A 275 11.00 -12.83 -5.36
C GLU A 275 12.27 -13.70 -5.53
N PRO A 276 13.03 -13.62 -6.65
CA PRO A 276 14.27 -14.39 -6.81
C PRO A 276 15.31 -14.09 -5.73
N PHE A 277 15.43 -12.81 -5.33
CA PHE A 277 16.38 -12.43 -4.29
C PHE A 277 15.99 -12.97 -2.91
N ILE A 278 14.70 -13.04 -2.61
CA ILE A 278 14.20 -13.66 -1.37
C ILE A 278 14.50 -15.15 -1.36
N ILE A 279 14.36 -15.83 -2.49
CA ILE A 279 14.69 -17.27 -2.61
C ILE A 279 16.19 -17.50 -2.39
N VAL A 280 17.06 -16.71 -3.03
CA VAL A 280 18.51 -16.80 -2.81
C VAL A 280 18.85 -16.57 -1.34
N LEU A 281 18.25 -15.57 -0.69
CA LEU A 281 18.45 -15.28 0.72
C LEU A 281 18.00 -16.47 1.59
N LEU A 282 16.85 -17.09 1.29
CA LEU A 282 16.34 -18.27 2.00
C LEU A 282 17.37 -19.38 1.98
N PHE A 283 17.84 -19.77 0.80
CA PHE A 283 18.81 -20.87 0.69
C PHE A 283 20.14 -20.53 1.38
N THR A 284 20.60 -19.28 1.30
CA THR A 284 21.83 -18.87 2.01
C THR A 284 21.68 -19.01 3.53
N LEU A 285 20.54 -18.59 4.08
CA LEU A 285 20.26 -18.75 5.51
C LEU A 285 20.15 -20.20 5.93
N LEU A 286 19.53 -21.04 5.11
CA LEU A 286 19.41 -22.46 5.38
C LEU A 286 20.77 -23.14 5.44
N ILE A 287 21.70 -22.78 4.54
CA ILE A 287 23.08 -23.28 4.57
C ILE A 287 23.78 -22.83 5.85
N ILE A 288 23.67 -21.56 6.26
CA ILE A 288 24.29 -21.07 7.50
C ILE A 288 23.78 -21.81 8.73
N ILE A 289 22.48 -22.08 8.82
CA ILE A 289 21.87 -22.78 9.94
C ILE A 289 22.26 -24.26 9.93
N ALA A 290 22.32 -24.88 8.78
CA ALA A 290 22.80 -26.25 8.64
C ALA A 290 24.23 -26.40 9.20
N MET A 291 25.09 -25.42 8.90
CA MET A 291 26.49 -25.45 9.44
C MET A 291 26.54 -25.27 10.96
N GLN A 292 25.58 -24.61 11.59
CA GLN A 292 25.57 -24.39 13.05
C GLN A 292 24.95 -25.56 13.86
N ASN A 293 23.99 -26.27 13.27
CA ASN A 293 23.17 -27.28 13.99
C ASN A 293 23.33 -28.70 13.46
N PHE A 294 24.49 -29.06 12.92
CA PHE A 294 24.73 -30.37 12.31
C PHE A 294 24.53 -31.57 13.28
N SER A 295 24.66 -31.30 14.59
CA SER A 295 24.58 -32.35 15.63
C SER A 295 23.15 -32.71 16.06
N GLN A 296 22.14 -31.96 15.65
CA GLN A 296 20.73 -32.12 16.10
C GLN A 296 19.76 -31.96 14.93
N PRO A 297 19.50 -33.05 14.16
CA PRO A 297 18.72 -33.00 12.93
C PRO A 297 17.28 -32.47 13.14
N ASP A 298 16.64 -32.82 14.26
CA ASP A 298 15.27 -32.42 14.56
C ASP A 298 15.14 -30.89 14.75
N LYS A 299 16.09 -30.32 15.51
CA LYS A 299 16.15 -28.87 15.69
C LYS A 299 16.48 -28.14 14.41
N LEU A 300 17.30 -28.73 13.55
CA LEU A 300 17.64 -28.19 12.26
C LEU A 300 16.39 -28.10 11.36
N VAL A 301 15.63 -29.20 11.26
CA VAL A 301 14.39 -29.25 10.46
C VAL A 301 13.34 -28.27 11.01
N ALA A 302 13.17 -28.20 12.33
CA ALA A 302 12.23 -27.27 12.96
C ALA A 302 12.63 -25.80 12.72
N SER A 303 13.93 -25.47 12.80
CA SER A 303 14.44 -24.13 12.49
C SER A 303 14.25 -23.76 11.02
N PHE A 304 14.46 -24.74 10.15
CA PHE A 304 14.20 -24.64 8.72
C PHE A 304 12.73 -24.26 8.44
N ALA A 305 11.81 -25.03 9.01
CA ALA A 305 10.38 -24.81 8.85
C ALA A 305 9.94 -23.42 9.35
N LEU A 306 10.49 -22.96 10.47
CA LEU A 306 10.21 -21.63 11.00
C LEU A 306 10.68 -20.53 10.05
N ILE A 307 11.90 -20.62 9.53
CA ILE A 307 12.46 -19.62 8.61
C ILE A 307 11.70 -19.59 7.29
N VAL A 308 11.39 -20.76 6.73
CA VAL A 308 10.57 -20.87 5.52
C VAL A 308 9.20 -20.22 5.76
N SER A 309 8.53 -20.54 6.87
CA SER A 309 7.24 -19.93 7.24
C SER A 309 7.35 -18.41 7.39
N ALA A 310 8.40 -17.91 8.06
CA ALA A 310 8.63 -16.48 8.23
C ALA A 310 8.85 -15.78 6.88
N ILE A 311 9.65 -16.36 5.99
CA ILE A 311 9.92 -15.80 4.67
C ILE A 311 8.66 -15.79 3.80
N PHE A 312 7.85 -16.85 3.81
CA PHE A 312 6.56 -16.87 3.14
C PHE A 312 5.62 -15.75 3.60
N ARG A 313 5.75 -15.28 4.84
CA ARG A 313 4.98 -14.16 5.39
C ARG A 313 5.62 -12.80 5.11
N LEU A 314 6.94 -12.72 5.20
CA LEU A 314 7.67 -11.46 4.97
C LEU A 314 7.74 -11.09 3.48
N SER A 315 7.83 -12.07 2.57
CA SER A 315 7.92 -11.82 1.13
C SER A 315 6.76 -10.96 0.58
N PRO A 316 5.47 -11.34 0.76
CA PRO A 316 4.37 -10.49 0.31
C PRO A 316 4.29 -9.17 1.08
N THR A 317 4.71 -9.15 2.34
CA THR A 317 4.73 -7.92 3.17
C THR A 317 5.73 -6.91 2.62
N ILE A 318 6.95 -7.34 2.30
CA ILE A 318 8.00 -6.52 1.68
C ILE A 318 7.52 -5.98 0.33
N SER A 319 6.95 -6.85 -0.51
CA SER A 319 6.41 -6.46 -1.82
C SER A 319 5.30 -5.41 -1.71
N ARG A 320 4.38 -5.56 -0.75
CA ARG A 320 3.33 -4.58 -0.47
C ARG A 320 3.91 -3.25 0.05
N ILE A 321 4.92 -3.28 0.91
CA ILE A 321 5.61 -2.08 1.38
C ILE A 321 6.21 -1.34 0.18
N GLN A 322 6.88 -2.04 -0.73
CA GLN A 322 7.48 -1.44 -1.94
C GLN A 322 6.44 -0.80 -2.85
N VAL A 323 5.35 -1.51 -3.16
CA VAL A 323 4.26 -0.97 -4.01
C VAL A 323 3.61 0.26 -3.37
N ASN A 324 3.46 0.27 -2.05
CA ASN A 324 2.85 1.40 -1.34
C ASN A 324 3.80 2.60 -1.15
N LEU A 325 5.12 2.40 -1.23
CA LEU A 325 6.12 3.49 -1.19
C LEU A 325 6.31 4.16 -2.56
N ASN A 326 6.06 3.44 -3.64
CA ASN A 326 6.13 3.93 -5.02
C ASN A 326 4.85 4.66 -5.44
#